data_4aefadc0b0bb8b3f6eab12f98df206d4
#
_entry.id   4aefadc0b0bb8b3f6eab12f98df206d4
#
_cell.length_a   1.000
_cell.length_b   1.000
_cell.length_c   1.000
_cell.angle_alpha   90.00
_cell.angle_beta   90.00
_cell.angle_gamma   90.00
#
_symmetry.space_group_name_H-M   'P 1'
#
loop_
_entity.id
_entity.type
_entity.pdbx_description
1 polymer ?
#
loop_
_entity_poly.entity_id
_entity_poly.type
_entity_poly.pdbx_seq_one_letter_code
_entity_poly.pdbx_strand_id
1 'polypeptide(L)'
;MQRQLGHKRYQPIWEMMHKLRSVMGERDSKYNLEGTIELDEGYFTRNNDSAKDEDEDENQKRGLGSQRKSKVLVMVESEKADNPKPSQKSRKCGHLKMKVITDLKGETLKSAVECSVSPDTTAVMDNFASHSTVEKAVSKSERQTVRGCNAPKVLPWVHIAISNAKSLFTDMYHGIKEEFLQEYLNEFCYKFNRKYFGDRMFDRLVIAAVSYKPTFEHKLYNGRANCG
;
A
#
# COMPACT_ATOMS: atom_id res chain seq x y z
N MET A 1 -21.00 -11.09 1.12
CA MET A 1 -20.59 -11.90 -0.05
C MET A 1 -20.93 -13.38 0.13
N GLN A 2 -20.43 -14.14 1.13
CA GLN A 2 -20.76 -15.57 1.29
C GLN A 2 -22.28 -15.85 1.26
N ARG A 3 -23.07 -15.11 2.06
CA ARG A 3 -24.54 -15.22 2.09
C ARG A 3 -25.19 -14.87 0.74
N GLN A 4 -24.68 -13.84 0.06
CA GLN A 4 -25.21 -13.40 -1.24
C GLN A 4 -24.97 -14.43 -2.35
N LEU A 5 -23.84 -15.16 -2.27
CA LEU A 5 -23.48 -16.23 -3.22
C LEU A 5 -24.09 -17.60 -2.85
N GLY A 6 -24.82 -17.70 -1.73
CA GLY A 6 -25.40 -18.97 -1.26
C GLY A 6 -24.36 -20.02 -0.87
N HIS A 7 -23.11 -19.64 -0.65
CA HIS A 7 -22.02 -20.58 -0.42
C HIS A 7 -21.99 -21.05 1.05
N LYS A 8 -21.98 -22.38 1.27
CA LYS A 8 -22.02 -22.95 2.63
C LYS A 8 -20.69 -22.75 3.38
N ARG A 9 -19.56 -22.74 2.69
CA ARG A 9 -18.22 -22.60 3.29
C ARG A 9 -17.64 -21.21 3.04
N TYR A 10 -17.00 -20.64 4.03
CA TYR A 10 -16.33 -19.33 3.92
C TYR A 10 -15.02 -19.41 3.14
N GLN A 11 -14.25 -20.49 3.32
CA GLN A 11 -12.91 -20.66 2.79
C GLN A 11 -12.78 -20.39 1.27
N PRO A 12 -13.61 -20.97 0.38
CA PRO A 12 -13.53 -20.69 -1.05
C PRO A 12 -13.76 -19.21 -1.40
N ILE A 13 -14.63 -18.52 -0.65
CA ILE A 13 -14.88 -17.09 -0.85
C ILE A 13 -13.67 -16.28 -0.44
N TRP A 14 -13.05 -16.62 0.68
CA TRP A 14 -11.84 -15.96 1.16
C TRP A 14 -10.69 -16.13 0.15
N GLU A 15 -10.46 -17.33 -0.37
CA GLU A 15 -9.45 -17.60 -1.38
C GLU A 15 -9.71 -16.86 -2.70
N MET A 16 -10.95 -16.85 -3.16
CA MET A 16 -11.35 -16.08 -4.34
C MET A 16 -11.01 -14.58 -4.16
N MET A 17 -11.32 -14.03 -2.99
CA MET A 17 -11.01 -12.62 -2.70
C MET A 17 -9.51 -12.35 -2.71
N HIS A 18 -8.69 -13.26 -2.17
CA HIS A 18 -7.23 -13.12 -2.22
C HIS A 18 -6.68 -13.24 -3.64
N LYS A 19 -7.21 -14.17 -4.46
CA LYS A 19 -6.86 -14.24 -5.88
C LYS A 19 -7.21 -12.95 -6.63
N LEU A 20 -8.36 -12.35 -6.35
CA LEU A 20 -8.71 -11.05 -6.94
C LEU A 20 -7.78 -9.92 -6.48
N ARG A 21 -7.38 -9.88 -5.20
CA ARG A 21 -6.40 -8.91 -4.68
C ARG A 21 -5.04 -9.05 -5.35
N SER A 22 -4.59 -10.28 -5.53
CA SER A 22 -3.35 -10.60 -6.25
C SER A 22 -3.40 -10.06 -7.69
N VAL A 23 -4.49 -10.33 -8.42
CA VAL A 23 -4.69 -9.81 -9.78
C VAL A 23 -4.73 -8.28 -9.82
N MET A 24 -5.35 -7.63 -8.83
CA MET A 24 -5.33 -6.17 -8.70
C MET A 24 -3.89 -5.63 -8.58
N GLY A 25 -3.05 -6.29 -7.78
CA GLY A 25 -1.64 -5.97 -7.63
C GLY A 25 -0.85 -6.17 -8.92
N GLU A 26 -1.02 -7.32 -9.58
CA GLU A 26 -0.38 -7.61 -10.86
C GLU A 26 -0.75 -6.61 -11.96
N ARG A 27 -2.03 -6.19 -11.99
CA ARG A 27 -2.46 -5.15 -12.94
C ARG A 27 -1.80 -3.81 -12.67
N ASP A 28 -1.69 -3.41 -11.40
CA ASP A 28 -1.13 -2.10 -11.03
C ASP A 28 0.40 -2.08 -11.04
N SER A 29 1.05 -3.25 -10.98
CA SER A 29 2.52 -3.36 -11.13
C SER A 29 3.01 -2.91 -12.51
N LYS A 30 2.15 -2.99 -13.54
CA LYS A 30 2.47 -2.59 -14.92
C LYS A 30 2.52 -1.07 -15.13
N TYR A 31 2.00 -0.30 -14.20
CA TYR A 31 2.04 1.15 -14.25
C TYR A 31 3.15 1.67 -13.34
N ASN A 32 4.05 2.46 -13.87
CA ASN A 32 5.02 3.20 -13.08
C ASN A 32 4.51 4.60 -12.78
N LEU A 33 4.78 5.08 -11.57
CA LEU A 33 4.44 6.44 -11.17
C LEU A 33 5.33 7.44 -11.91
N GLU A 34 4.73 8.55 -12.34
CA GLU A 34 5.39 9.55 -13.18
C GLU A 34 5.23 10.98 -12.59
N GLY A 35 5.97 11.93 -13.14
CA GLY A 35 5.88 13.34 -12.80
C GLY A 35 6.45 13.67 -11.42
N THR A 36 5.65 14.25 -10.53
CA THR A 36 6.06 14.52 -9.14
C THR A 36 5.38 13.53 -8.21
N ILE A 37 6.13 12.85 -7.37
CA ILE A 37 5.62 11.92 -6.36
C ILE A 37 5.90 12.41 -4.95
N GLU A 38 4.96 12.18 -4.05
CA GLU A 38 5.15 12.26 -2.61
C GLU A 38 5.50 10.87 -2.09
N LEU A 39 6.51 10.76 -1.22
CA LEU A 39 6.99 9.51 -0.66
C LEU A 39 7.13 9.62 0.86
N ASP A 40 6.58 8.63 1.59
CA ASP A 40 6.67 8.54 3.05
C ASP A 40 6.41 7.11 3.53
N GLU A 41 6.74 6.78 4.77
CA GLU A 41 6.51 5.48 5.38
C GLU A 41 5.26 5.46 6.25
N GLY A 42 4.42 4.46 5.99
CA GLY A 42 3.26 4.13 6.82
C GLY A 42 3.53 2.94 7.73
N TYR A 43 3.07 3.01 8.99
CA TYR A 43 3.14 1.91 9.94
C TYR A 43 1.75 1.34 10.17
N PHE A 44 1.55 0.06 9.82
CA PHE A 44 0.27 -0.65 9.92
C PHE A 44 0.32 -1.71 11.02
N THR A 45 -0.67 -1.73 11.89
CA THR A 45 -0.76 -2.69 12.99
C THR A 45 -0.97 -4.10 12.45
N ARG A 46 -0.20 -5.05 12.96
CA ARG A 46 -0.34 -6.49 12.67
C ARG A 46 -1.33 -7.13 13.62
N ASN A 47 -2.11 -8.07 13.14
CA ASN A 47 -2.85 -9.01 13.99
C ASN A 47 -2.02 -10.30 14.09
N ASN A 48 -1.32 -10.46 15.18
CA ASN A 48 -0.60 -11.70 15.48
C ASN A 48 -1.49 -12.56 16.38
N ASP A 49 -2.16 -13.58 15.82
CA ASP A 49 -2.94 -14.55 16.58
C ASP A 49 -2.10 -15.37 17.59
N SER A 50 -0.76 -15.30 17.48
CA SER A 50 0.18 -16.02 18.36
C SER A 50 0.57 -15.26 19.62
N ALA A 51 0.12 -14.02 19.81
CA ALA A 51 0.43 -13.25 21.02
C ALA A 51 -0.73 -13.28 22.00
N LYS A 52 -1.14 -14.47 22.44
CA LYS A 52 -1.76 -14.70 23.74
C LYS A 52 -0.67 -14.94 24.80
N ASP A 53 0.46 -14.33 24.65
CA ASP A 53 1.42 -14.24 25.73
C ASP A 53 1.00 -13.07 26.61
N GLU A 54 0.35 -13.41 27.70
CA GLU A 54 -0.12 -12.54 28.79
C GLU A 54 1.05 -11.88 29.58
N ASP A 55 2.22 -11.86 29.02
CA ASP A 55 3.34 -11.09 29.56
C ASP A 55 3.30 -9.68 28.96
N GLU A 56 2.58 -8.79 29.65
CA GLU A 56 2.70 -7.34 29.52
C GLU A 56 4.13 -6.92 29.90
N ASP A 57 5.06 -7.09 28.97
CA ASP A 57 6.39 -6.53 29.09
C ASP A 57 6.28 -5.02 28.93
N GLU A 58 6.35 -4.29 30.06
CA GLU A 58 6.33 -2.82 30.17
C GLU A 58 7.41 -2.13 29.31
N ASN A 59 8.31 -2.88 28.66
CA ASN A 59 9.43 -2.41 27.87
C ASN A 59 9.19 -2.38 26.35
N GLN A 60 7.96 -2.44 25.87
CA GLN A 60 7.68 -2.44 24.44
C GLN A 60 7.97 -1.06 23.81
N LYS A 61 8.97 -1.02 22.94
CA LYS A 61 9.35 0.19 22.19
C LYS A 61 8.18 0.68 21.31
N ARG A 62 7.75 1.92 21.55
CA ARG A 62 6.75 2.63 20.72
C ARG A 62 7.47 3.33 19.57
N GLY A 63 6.80 3.45 18.40
CA GLY A 63 7.36 4.18 17.24
C GLY A 63 8.12 3.31 16.25
N LEU A 64 9.22 3.80 15.71
CA LEU A 64 10.06 3.19 14.66
C LEU A 64 10.55 1.76 14.97
N GLY A 65 10.70 1.40 16.25
CA GLY A 65 11.16 0.09 16.71
C GLY A 65 10.05 -0.92 17.05
N SER A 66 8.78 -0.59 16.83
CA SER A 66 7.67 -1.49 17.19
C SER A 66 7.63 -2.73 16.30
N GLN A 67 7.81 -3.90 16.91
CA GLN A 67 7.70 -5.20 16.22
C GLN A 67 6.26 -5.58 15.85
N ARG A 68 5.25 -4.88 16.40
CA ARG A 68 3.82 -5.10 16.13
C ARG A 68 3.32 -4.36 14.90
N LYS A 69 4.18 -3.66 14.15
CA LYS A 69 3.79 -2.87 12.99
C LYS A 69 4.56 -3.28 11.75
N SER A 70 3.84 -3.50 10.65
CA SER A 70 4.43 -3.63 9.33
C SER A 70 4.75 -2.27 8.77
N LYS A 71 5.90 -2.16 8.13
CA LYS A 71 6.36 -0.95 7.45
C LYS A 71 5.88 -0.99 5.99
N VAL A 72 5.31 0.09 5.54
CA VAL A 72 4.79 0.23 4.17
C VAL A 72 5.34 1.50 3.56
N LEU A 73 6.03 1.37 2.45
CA LEU A 73 6.41 2.51 1.62
C LEU A 73 5.19 2.96 0.82
N VAL A 74 4.85 4.24 0.94
CA VAL A 74 3.70 4.86 0.27
C VAL A 74 4.20 5.90 -0.72
N MET A 75 3.78 5.78 -1.96
CA MET A 75 4.19 6.62 -3.07
C MET A 75 2.93 7.11 -3.79
N VAL A 76 2.79 8.42 -3.94
CA VAL A 76 1.59 9.05 -4.53
C VAL A 76 2.00 10.08 -5.56
N GLU A 77 1.45 10.00 -6.76
CA GLU A 77 1.57 11.09 -7.73
C GLU A 77 0.85 12.33 -7.24
N SER A 78 1.54 13.46 -7.30
CA SER A 78 1.08 14.74 -6.79
C SER A 78 1.41 15.84 -7.78
N GLU A 79 0.45 16.20 -8.63
CA GLU A 79 0.62 17.21 -9.66
C GLU A 79 0.06 18.56 -9.21
N LYS A 80 0.62 19.65 -9.71
CA LYS A 80 0.04 20.98 -9.51
C LYS A 80 -1.34 21.04 -10.15
N ALA A 81 -2.31 21.56 -9.43
CA ALA A 81 -3.65 21.75 -9.98
C ALA A 81 -3.69 23.04 -10.80
N ASP A 82 -4.21 22.95 -12.03
CA ASP A 82 -4.49 24.13 -12.83
C ASP A 82 -5.71 24.87 -12.25
N ASN A 83 -5.52 26.13 -11.82
CA ASN A 83 -6.59 26.97 -11.29
C ASN A 83 -7.43 26.34 -10.16
N PRO A 84 -6.82 25.96 -9.02
CA PRO A 84 -7.58 25.36 -7.93
C PRO A 84 -8.59 26.34 -7.35
N LYS A 85 -9.83 25.88 -7.13
CA LYS A 85 -10.83 26.69 -6.40
C LYS A 85 -10.37 26.94 -4.97
N PRO A 86 -10.80 28.00 -4.28
CA PRO A 86 -10.38 28.31 -2.92
C PRO A 86 -10.56 27.18 -1.90
N SER A 87 -11.53 26.29 -2.13
CA SER A 87 -11.79 25.10 -1.31
C SER A 87 -11.02 23.85 -1.72
N GLN A 88 -10.27 23.89 -2.82
CA GLN A 88 -9.51 22.78 -3.35
C GLN A 88 -8.04 22.86 -2.95
N LYS A 89 -7.39 21.69 -2.88
CA LYS A 89 -5.95 21.66 -2.69
C LYS A 89 -5.23 22.17 -3.94
N SER A 90 -4.09 22.79 -3.73
CA SER A 90 -3.21 23.28 -4.81
C SER A 90 -2.59 22.17 -5.66
N ARG A 91 -2.75 20.93 -5.26
CA ARG A 91 -2.22 19.75 -5.95
C ARG A 91 -3.31 18.70 -6.16
N LYS A 92 -3.27 18.01 -7.30
CA LYS A 92 -4.12 16.87 -7.64
C LYS A 92 -3.41 15.57 -7.26
N CYS A 93 -4.17 14.61 -6.78
CA CYS A 93 -3.69 13.26 -6.53
C CYS A 93 -3.87 12.40 -7.78
N GLY A 94 -2.78 11.85 -8.28
CA GLY A 94 -2.76 10.85 -9.35
C GLY A 94 -2.82 9.42 -8.80
N HIS A 95 -1.96 8.55 -9.32
CA HIS A 95 -1.88 7.15 -8.89
C HIS A 95 -1.15 6.99 -7.56
N LEU A 96 -1.54 5.93 -6.86
CA LEU A 96 -1.02 5.52 -5.56
C LEU A 96 -0.43 4.12 -5.68
N LYS A 97 0.75 3.92 -5.09
CA LYS A 97 1.33 2.60 -4.81
C LYS A 97 1.69 2.49 -3.34
N MET A 98 1.44 1.32 -2.76
CA MET A 98 1.82 0.97 -1.39
C MET A 98 2.55 -0.36 -1.40
N LYS A 99 3.74 -0.44 -0.82
CA LYS A 99 4.57 -1.64 -0.82
C LYS A 99 5.03 -1.97 0.59
N VAL A 100 4.75 -3.18 1.05
CA VAL A 100 5.28 -3.69 2.32
C VAL A 100 6.79 -3.84 2.17
N ILE A 101 7.53 -3.30 3.14
CA ILE A 101 8.99 -3.35 3.19
C ILE A 101 9.45 -4.04 4.48
N THR A 102 10.53 -4.78 4.39
CA THR A 102 11.09 -5.51 5.54
C THR A 102 11.78 -4.59 6.52
N ASP A 103 12.50 -3.61 6.01
CA ASP A 103 13.24 -2.64 6.80
C ASP A 103 13.22 -1.24 6.15
N LEU A 104 13.80 -0.27 6.85
CA LEU A 104 13.93 1.12 6.39
C LEU A 104 15.35 1.43 5.87
N LYS A 105 16.10 0.41 5.45
CA LYS A 105 17.42 0.64 4.86
C LYS A 105 17.29 1.29 3.50
N GLY A 106 18.23 2.15 3.17
CA GLY A 106 18.24 2.89 1.92
C GLY A 106 18.16 1.99 0.68
N GLU A 107 18.82 0.83 0.69
CA GLU A 107 18.79 -0.12 -0.43
C GLU A 107 17.41 -0.75 -0.62
N THR A 108 16.72 -1.08 0.48
CA THR A 108 15.34 -1.62 0.42
C THR A 108 14.37 -0.59 -0.14
N LEU A 109 14.47 0.67 0.32
CA LEU A 109 13.67 1.78 -0.18
C LEU A 109 13.96 2.05 -1.65
N LYS A 110 15.25 2.10 -2.03
CA LYS A 110 15.70 2.31 -3.40
C LYS A 110 15.12 1.25 -4.34
N SER A 111 15.30 -0.04 -4.01
CA SER A 111 14.75 -1.13 -4.82
C SER A 111 13.22 -1.06 -4.97
N ALA A 112 12.51 -0.69 -3.91
CA ALA A 112 11.06 -0.53 -3.97
C ALA A 112 10.63 0.64 -4.87
N VAL A 113 11.39 1.74 -4.87
CA VAL A 113 11.16 2.90 -5.73
C VAL A 113 11.47 2.56 -7.19
N GLU A 114 12.63 1.99 -7.48
CA GLU A 114 13.05 1.59 -8.85
C GLU A 114 12.03 0.67 -9.53
N CYS A 115 11.39 -0.23 -8.76
CA CYS A 115 10.34 -1.12 -9.28
C CYS A 115 8.97 -0.43 -9.47
N SER A 116 8.80 0.80 -8.99
CA SER A 116 7.47 1.41 -8.87
C SER A 116 7.33 2.76 -9.57
N VAL A 117 8.45 3.41 -9.85
CA VAL A 117 8.54 4.81 -10.28
C VAL A 117 9.36 4.91 -11.56
N SER A 118 8.96 5.75 -12.48
CA SER A 118 9.75 6.07 -13.67
C SER A 118 11.03 6.85 -13.30
N PRO A 119 12.17 6.60 -13.97
CA PRO A 119 13.43 7.26 -13.66
C PRO A 119 13.38 8.80 -13.78
N ASP A 120 12.54 9.32 -14.68
CA ASP A 120 12.41 10.78 -14.94
C ASP A 120 11.55 11.52 -13.89
N THR A 121 11.19 10.86 -12.80
CA THR A 121 10.30 11.38 -11.77
C THR A 121 11.02 12.30 -10.79
N THR A 122 10.30 13.29 -10.26
CA THR A 122 10.73 14.14 -9.14
C THR A 122 10.12 13.62 -7.85
N ALA A 123 10.94 13.17 -6.89
CA ALA A 123 10.46 12.71 -5.59
C ALA A 123 10.51 13.83 -4.53
N VAL A 124 9.38 14.06 -3.86
CA VAL A 124 9.26 14.93 -2.69
C VAL A 124 9.13 14.03 -1.46
N MET A 125 10.06 14.16 -0.52
CA MET A 125 10.15 13.32 0.67
C MET A 125 10.58 14.12 1.90
N ASP A 126 10.39 13.54 3.08
CA ASP A 126 10.93 14.13 4.29
C ASP A 126 12.47 13.99 4.36
N ASN A 127 13.08 14.66 5.34
CA ASN A 127 14.55 14.64 5.51
C ASN A 127 15.03 13.42 6.32
N PHE A 128 14.47 12.24 6.09
CA PHE A 128 14.92 11.02 6.75
C PHE A 128 16.23 10.50 6.12
N ALA A 129 17.17 10.05 6.94
CA ALA A 129 18.54 9.69 6.49
C ALA A 129 18.56 8.60 5.41
N SER A 130 17.67 7.61 5.49
CA SER A 130 17.59 6.51 4.53
C SER A 130 17.13 6.95 3.12
N HIS A 131 16.50 8.12 3.01
CA HIS A 131 16.07 8.68 1.72
C HIS A 131 17.23 9.15 0.83
N SER A 132 18.46 9.29 1.39
CA SER A 132 19.65 9.63 0.58
C SER A 132 19.95 8.61 -0.53
N THR A 133 19.54 7.36 -0.33
CA THR A 133 19.75 6.30 -1.32
C THR A 133 18.66 6.32 -2.40
N VAL A 134 17.45 6.77 -2.05
CA VAL A 134 16.31 6.92 -2.98
C VAL A 134 16.60 8.01 -4.05
N GLU A 135 17.38 9.03 -3.70
CA GLU A 135 17.79 10.08 -4.65
C GLU A 135 18.49 9.55 -5.89
N LYS A 136 19.17 8.40 -5.76
CA LYS A 136 19.86 7.75 -6.89
C LYS A 136 18.89 7.02 -7.84
N ALA A 137 17.64 6.82 -7.43
CA ALA A 137 16.63 6.10 -8.20
C ALA A 137 15.69 7.04 -8.99
N VAL A 138 15.77 8.35 -8.78
CA VAL A 138 14.91 9.37 -9.40
C VAL A 138 15.75 10.47 -10.04
N SER A 139 15.20 11.19 -11.03
CA SER A 139 15.93 12.26 -11.74
C SER A 139 16.15 13.48 -10.85
N LYS A 140 15.20 13.79 -9.98
CA LYS A 140 15.27 14.92 -9.05
C LYS A 140 14.68 14.50 -7.71
N SER A 141 15.26 15.02 -6.62
CA SER A 141 14.75 14.82 -5.28
C SER A 141 14.62 16.16 -4.55
N GLU A 142 13.50 16.40 -3.90
CA GLU A 142 13.26 17.54 -3.04
C GLU A 142 13.06 17.03 -1.61
N ARG A 143 14.07 17.23 -0.77
CA ARG A 143 13.94 16.95 0.66
C ARG A 143 13.39 18.15 1.38
N GLN A 144 12.36 17.93 2.16
CA GLN A 144 11.77 18.97 2.97
C GLN A 144 11.88 18.61 4.45
N THR A 145 12.48 19.50 5.23
CA THR A 145 12.49 19.33 6.69
C THR A 145 11.09 19.61 7.21
N VAL A 146 10.36 18.56 7.51
CA VAL A 146 8.99 18.65 7.98
C VAL A 146 8.96 18.51 9.49
N ARG A 147 8.64 19.60 10.20
CA ARG A 147 8.28 19.52 11.62
C ARG A 147 6.85 19.00 11.71
N GLY A 148 6.58 18.03 12.60
CA GLY A 148 5.36 17.22 12.67
C GLY A 148 4.02 17.90 12.41
N CYS A 149 3.83 19.15 12.86
CA CYS A 149 2.61 19.94 12.61
C CYS A 149 2.43 20.41 11.15
N ASN A 150 3.52 20.46 10.36
CA ASN A 150 3.50 20.93 8.96
C ASN A 150 3.56 19.78 7.93
N ALA A 151 3.74 18.53 8.37
CA ALA A 151 3.81 17.37 7.50
C ALA A 151 2.64 17.27 6.51
N PRO A 152 1.36 17.43 6.94
CA PRO A 152 0.21 17.38 6.02
C PRO A 152 0.16 18.50 4.99
N LYS A 153 0.94 19.57 5.17
CA LYS A 153 1.02 20.67 4.19
C LYS A 153 2.04 20.41 3.10
N VAL A 154 3.08 19.67 3.44
CA VAL A 154 4.22 19.38 2.55
C VAL A 154 3.95 18.15 1.71
N LEU A 155 3.44 17.06 2.33
CA LEU A 155 3.13 15.78 1.70
C LEU A 155 1.63 15.45 1.89
N PRO A 156 0.71 16.28 1.34
CA PRO A 156 -0.71 16.19 1.66
C PRO A 156 -1.36 14.88 1.22
N TRP A 157 -0.94 14.33 0.07
CA TRP A 157 -1.58 13.16 -0.49
C TRP A 157 -1.10 11.85 0.11
N VAL A 158 0.19 11.74 0.41
CA VAL A 158 0.73 10.53 1.05
C VAL A 158 0.15 10.35 2.45
N HIS A 159 0.04 11.43 3.23
CA HIS A 159 -0.58 11.37 4.57
C HIS A 159 -2.08 11.04 4.52
N ILE A 160 -2.81 11.57 3.53
CA ILE A 160 -4.22 11.20 3.32
C ILE A 160 -4.34 9.73 2.94
N ALA A 161 -3.51 9.24 2.02
CA ALA A 161 -3.53 7.84 1.60
C ALA A 161 -3.25 6.90 2.78
N ILE A 162 -2.23 7.22 3.61
CA ILE A 162 -1.91 6.46 4.82
C ILE A 162 -3.08 6.45 5.80
N SER A 163 -3.67 7.62 6.07
CA SER A 163 -4.79 7.76 7.00
C SER A 163 -6.01 6.96 6.53
N ASN A 164 -6.39 7.10 5.26
CA ASN A 164 -7.53 6.39 4.68
C ASN A 164 -7.33 4.87 4.70
N ALA A 165 -6.12 4.38 4.36
CA ALA A 165 -5.82 2.96 4.41
C ALA A 165 -5.88 2.43 5.85
N LYS A 166 -5.34 3.16 6.83
CA LYS A 166 -5.40 2.77 8.25
C LYS A 166 -6.83 2.71 8.76
N SER A 167 -7.66 3.73 8.50
CA SER A 167 -9.08 3.73 8.86
C SER A 167 -9.80 2.53 8.26
N LEU A 168 -9.65 2.30 6.95
CA LEU A 168 -10.28 1.17 6.28
C LEU A 168 -9.89 -0.17 6.91
N PHE A 169 -8.61 -0.36 7.23
CA PHE A 169 -8.13 -1.62 7.78
C PHE A 169 -8.57 -1.84 9.24
N THR A 170 -8.64 -0.77 10.03
CA THR A 170 -9.15 -0.83 11.41
C THR A 170 -10.65 -1.10 11.43
N ASP A 171 -11.41 -0.39 10.61
CA ASP A 171 -12.87 -0.40 10.66
C ASP A 171 -13.48 -1.67 10.03
N MET A 172 -12.88 -2.15 8.92
CA MET A 172 -13.45 -3.27 8.17
C MET A 172 -12.81 -4.63 8.48
N TYR A 173 -11.53 -4.66 8.80
CA TYR A 173 -10.79 -5.93 8.89
C TYR A 173 -10.30 -6.26 10.30
N HIS A 174 -10.43 -5.32 11.26
CA HIS A 174 -10.07 -5.51 12.67
C HIS A 174 -8.68 -6.11 12.91
N GLY A 175 -7.78 -5.90 11.97
CA GLY A 175 -6.42 -6.44 11.95
C GLY A 175 -6.20 -7.41 10.79
N ILE A 176 -5.01 -7.32 10.21
CA ILE A 176 -4.59 -8.11 9.05
C ILE A 176 -3.30 -8.82 9.43
N LYS A 177 -3.21 -10.13 9.13
CA LYS A 177 -1.95 -10.87 9.29
C LYS A 177 -0.91 -10.29 8.33
N GLU A 178 0.34 -10.23 8.78
CA GLU A 178 1.45 -9.64 8.00
C GLU A 178 1.58 -10.26 6.62
N GLU A 179 1.44 -11.57 6.53
CA GLU A 179 1.55 -12.34 5.27
C GLU A 179 0.51 -11.92 4.21
N PHE A 180 -0.62 -11.33 4.61
CA PHE A 180 -1.69 -10.89 3.70
C PHE A 180 -1.75 -9.38 3.52
N LEU A 181 -0.96 -8.60 4.24
CA LEU A 181 -1.06 -7.14 4.22
C LEU A 181 -0.89 -6.57 2.81
N GLN A 182 0.07 -7.08 2.04
CA GLN A 182 0.29 -6.60 0.67
C GLN A 182 -0.95 -6.80 -0.21
N GLU A 183 -1.66 -7.91 -0.07
CA GLU A 183 -2.87 -8.19 -0.83
C GLU A 183 -4.00 -7.17 -0.54
N TYR A 184 -4.17 -6.80 0.72
CA TYR A 184 -5.14 -5.78 1.12
C TYR A 184 -4.73 -4.37 0.65
N LEU A 185 -3.43 -4.07 0.67
CA LEU A 185 -2.90 -2.82 0.10
C LEU A 185 -3.10 -2.77 -1.43
N ASN A 186 -2.94 -3.89 -2.13
CA ASN A 186 -3.21 -4.00 -3.56
C ASN A 186 -4.67 -3.67 -3.87
N GLU A 187 -5.63 -4.19 -3.09
CA GLU A 187 -7.05 -3.86 -3.23
C GLU A 187 -7.30 -2.37 -2.99
N PHE A 188 -6.72 -1.81 -1.93
CA PHE A 188 -6.85 -0.40 -1.60
C PHE A 188 -6.32 0.50 -2.73
N CYS A 189 -5.10 0.26 -3.20
CA CYS A 189 -4.49 1.02 -4.30
C CYS A 189 -5.30 0.88 -5.59
N TYR A 190 -5.74 -0.34 -5.94
CA TYR A 190 -6.54 -0.58 -7.13
C TYR A 190 -7.83 0.24 -7.15
N LYS A 191 -8.58 0.24 -6.03
CA LYS A 191 -9.81 1.02 -5.87
C LYS A 191 -9.53 2.52 -5.87
N PHE A 192 -8.48 2.96 -5.18
CA PHE A 192 -8.08 4.36 -5.14
C PHE A 192 -7.73 4.90 -6.53
N ASN A 193 -6.92 4.18 -7.28
CA ASN A 193 -6.49 4.56 -8.63
C ASN A 193 -7.63 4.59 -9.65
N ARG A 194 -8.74 3.89 -9.36
CA ARG A 194 -9.91 3.79 -10.25
C ARG A 194 -11.18 4.45 -9.72
N LYS A 195 -11.07 5.26 -8.66
CA LYS A 195 -12.22 5.92 -8.01
C LYS A 195 -13.11 6.74 -8.97
N TYR A 196 -12.56 7.22 -10.07
CA TYR A 196 -13.29 8.00 -11.06
C TYR A 196 -14.02 7.17 -12.12
N PHE A 197 -13.84 5.85 -12.14
CA PHE A 197 -14.51 4.98 -13.11
C PHE A 197 -15.97 4.66 -12.74
N GLY A 198 -16.40 4.90 -11.50
CA GLY A 198 -17.75 4.58 -11.05
C GLY A 198 -18.09 3.10 -11.30
N ASP A 199 -19.24 2.86 -11.90
CA ASP A 199 -19.77 1.50 -12.18
C ASP A 199 -18.83 0.67 -13.08
N ARG A 200 -18.06 1.32 -13.95
CA ARG A 200 -17.07 0.65 -14.82
C ARG A 200 -15.88 0.05 -14.06
N MET A 201 -15.74 0.29 -12.76
CA MET A 201 -14.69 -0.30 -11.96
C MET A 201 -14.81 -1.83 -11.92
N PHE A 202 -16.03 -2.37 -11.88
CA PHE A 202 -16.28 -3.81 -11.93
C PHE A 202 -15.80 -4.42 -13.25
N ASP A 203 -16.14 -3.82 -14.38
CA ASP A 203 -15.71 -4.30 -15.71
C ASP A 203 -14.17 -4.32 -15.80
N ARG A 204 -13.50 -3.30 -15.25
CA ARG A 204 -12.04 -3.24 -15.19
C ARG A 204 -11.45 -4.37 -14.35
N LEU A 205 -12.11 -4.74 -13.25
CA LEU A 205 -11.69 -5.87 -12.43
C LEU A 205 -11.89 -7.21 -13.17
N VAL A 206 -13.01 -7.40 -13.86
CA VAL A 206 -13.25 -8.60 -14.67
C VAL A 206 -12.19 -8.75 -15.76
N ILE A 207 -11.90 -7.66 -16.49
CA ILE A 207 -10.83 -7.65 -17.50
C ILE A 207 -9.47 -8.03 -16.85
N ALA A 208 -9.13 -7.44 -15.71
CA ALA A 208 -7.90 -7.79 -15.01
C ALA A 208 -7.88 -9.27 -14.58
N ALA A 209 -9.00 -9.80 -14.07
CA ALA A 209 -9.10 -11.19 -13.61
C ALA A 209 -8.91 -12.22 -14.72
N VAL A 210 -9.28 -11.90 -15.96
CA VAL A 210 -9.06 -12.80 -17.12
C VAL A 210 -7.71 -12.54 -17.81
N SER A 211 -7.10 -11.37 -17.63
CA SER A 211 -5.84 -11.01 -18.29
C SER A 211 -4.59 -11.35 -17.49
N TYR A 212 -4.72 -11.48 -16.17
CA TYR A 212 -3.58 -11.73 -15.27
C TYR A 212 -3.80 -12.99 -14.45
N LYS A 213 -2.73 -13.80 -14.34
CA LYS A 213 -2.75 -14.98 -13.49
C LYS A 213 -2.61 -14.56 -12.02
N PRO A 214 -3.48 -15.02 -11.10
CA PRO A 214 -3.30 -14.78 -9.68
C PRO A 214 -2.06 -15.48 -9.16
N THR A 215 -1.26 -14.78 -8.37
CA THR A 215 -0.06 -15.33 -7.70
C THR A 215 -0.37 -15.88 -6.31
N PHE A 216 -1.56 -15.56 -5.78
CA PHE A 216 -1.99 -16.04 -4.47
C PHE A 216 -2.29 -17.53 -4.50
N GLU A 217 -1.55 -18.29 -3.68
CA GLU A 217 -1.79 -19.73 -3.43
C GLU A 217 -1.93 -19.97 -1.92
N HIS A 218 -2.98 -20.68 -1.53
CA HIS A 218 -3.18 -21.02 -0.13
C HIS A 218 -2.24 -22.14 0.30
N LYS A 219 -1.58 -21.99 1.45
CA LYS A 219 -0.59 -22.94 1.99
C LYS A 219 -1.10 -24.40 2.09
N LEU A 220 -2.41 -24.60 2.31
CA LEU A 220 -3.02 -25.92 2.39
C LEU A 220 -2.98 -26.71 1.07
N TYR A 221 -2.89 -26.03 -0.08
CA TYR A 221 -2.81 -26.71 -1.37
C TYR A 221 -1.38 -27.16 -1.69
N ASN A 222 -0.39 -26.37 -1.27
CA ASN A 222 1.02 -26.72 -1.48
C ASN A 222 1.47 -27.94 -0.64
N GLY A 223 0.80 -28.21 0.50
CA GLY A 223 1.05 -29.40 1.33
C GLY A 223 0.52 -30.71 0.75
N ARG A 224 -0.43 -30.67 -0.21
CA ARG A 224 -1.01 -31.85 -0.84
C ARG A 224 -0.30 -32.30 -2.12
N ALA A 225 0.49 -31.42 -2.74
CA ALA A 225 1.25 -31.74 -3.94
C ALA A 225 2.45 -32.70 -3.69
N ASN A 226 2.84 -32.89 -2.42
CA ASN A 226 3.96 -33.74 -2.02
C ASN A 226 3.54 -35.11 -1.44
N CYS A 227 2.28 -35.49 -1.55
CA CYS A 227 1.76 -36.78 -1.12
C CYS A 227 1.19 -37.57 -2.32
N GLY A 228 1.99 -37.70 -3.37
CA GLY A 228 1.69 -38.53 -4.51
C GLY A 228 2.92 -39.26 -4.98
#